data_fd22e21deecb08baa0a85b147b17ed58
#
_entry.id   fd22e21deecb08baa0a85b147b17ed58
#
_cell.length_a   1.000
_cell.length_b   1.000
_cell.length_c   1.000
_cell.angle_alpha   90.00
_cell.angle_beta   90.00
_cell.angle_gamma   90.00
#
_symmetry.space_group_name_H-M   'P 1'
#
loop_
_entity.id
_entity.type
_entity.pdbx_description
1 polymer ?
#
loop_
_entity_poly.entity_id
_entity_poly.type
_entity_poly.pdbx_seq_one_letter_code
_entity_poly.pdbx_strand_id
1 'polypeptide(L)'
;KENITCNDKHHFYRKKGINSIYFSEAYKNMSQQEQKTRNLCPNFTQKGYIAKKLSPHLKTRLKNLWEKKKHLKKPEKVPHEVIWGTENSSNELLYNLDIATHDPSLKKDLENYIKNQLSQWTGKQNLIHTATFGIREYKRGATLKVHCDRYDTHVLSAILHVKHKQEKPWPLAVWDHQGNKENILLDNNIDLVLYESVGIMHGRPYPFEGDSYVNIFIHFSVPGWKEKMDEILQK
;
A
#
# COMPACT_ATOMS: atom_id res chain seq x y z
N LYS A 1 30.06 5.11 -15.32
CA LYS A 1 28.80 5.28 -14.56
C LYS A 1 28.13 6.52 -15.11
N GLU A 2 27.23 6.34 -16.08
CA GLU A 2 26.49 7.44 -16.68
C GLU A 2 25.43 7.91 -15.68
N ASN A 3 25.40 9.20 -15.42
CA ASN A 3 24.33 9.87 -14.67
C ASN A 3 23.07 9.83 -15.52
N ILE A 4 22.19 8.87 -15.24
CA ILE A 4 20.89 8.77 -15.91
C ILE A 4 20.01 9.92 -15.40
N THR A 5 19.77 10.91 -16.26
CA THR A 5 18.88 12.03 -15.96
C THR A 5 17.40 11.59 -15.96
N CYS A 6 16.52 12.40 -15.41
CA CYS A 6 15.08 12.13 -15.39
C CYS A 6 14.50 11.90 -16.81
N ASN A 7 15.04 12.60 -17.82
CA ASN A 7 14.67 12.45 -19.23
C ASN A 7 15.09 11.10 -19.82
N ASP A 8 16.27 10.59 -19.43
CA ASP A 8 16.78 9.29 -19.92
C ASP A 8 15.93 8.13 -19.40
N LYS A 9 15.38 8.25 -18.18
CA LYS A 9 14.47 7.24 -17.61
C LYS A 9 13.13 7.21 -18.31
N HIS A 10 12.56 8.36 -18.68
CA HIS A 10 11.36 8.42 -19.53
C HIS A 10 11.60 7.74 -20.88
N HIS A 11 12.79 7.90 -21.45
CA HIS A 11 13.15 7.27 -22.72
C HIS A 11 13.34 5.75 -22.57
N PHE A 12 13.92 5.30 -21.46
CA PHE A 12 14.08 3.89 -21.12
C PHE A 12 12.72 3.17 -20.98
N TYR A 13 11.77 3.79 -20.30
CA TYR A 13 10.42 3.24 -20.14
C TYR A 13 9.63 3.24 -21.46
N ARG A 14 9.76 4.25 -22.30
CA ARG A 14 9.20 4.26 -23.67
C ARG A 14 9.70 3.12 -24.54
N LYS A 15 10.99 2.79 -24.49
CA LYS A 15 11.60 1.69 -25.27
C LYS A 15 11.08 0.32 -24.86
N LYS A 16 10.56 0.14 -23.66
CA LYS A 16 10.02 -1.13 -23.17
C LYS A 16 8.51 -1.32 -23.43
N GLY A 17 7.86 -0.48 -24.21
CA GLY A 17 6.44 -0.59 -24.54
C GLY A 17 5.49 -0.32 -23.37
N ILE A 18 5.98 0.31 -22.33
CA ILE A 18 5.22 0.64 -21.14
C ILE A 18 4.20 1.74 -21.47
N ASN A 19 2.94 1.51 -21.15
CA ASN A 19 1.85 2.43 -21.39
C ASN A 19 2.03 3.70 -20.55
N SER A 20 2.75 4.66 -21.14
CA SER A 20 3.52 5.70 -20.45
C SER A 20 2.69 6.85 -19.88
N ILE A 21 1.44 7.05 -20.33
CA ILE A 21 0.69 8.26 -19.98
C ILE A 21 0.32 8.24 -18.48
N TYR A 22 -0.24 7.14 -18.00
CA TYR A 22 -0.60 7.01 -16.57
C TYR A 22 0.63 6.93 -15.66
N PHE A 23 1.68 6.26 -16.08
CA PHE A 23 2.93 6.22 -15.33
C PHE A 23 3.58 7.59 -15.26
N SER A 24 3.61 8.34 -16.37
CA SER A 24 4.22 9.67 -16.39
C SER A 24 3.46 10.68 -15.51
N GLU A 25 2.12 10.65 -15.50
CA GLU A 25 1.31 11.53 -14.65
C GLU A 25 1.41 11.12 -13.18
N ALA A 26 1.23 9.84 -12.86
CA ALA A 26 1.37 9.34 -11.50
C ALA A 26 2.77 9.59 -10.95
N TYR A 27 3.81 9.35 -11.74
CA TYR A 27 5.20 9.58 -11.35
C TYR A 27 5.51 11.08 -11.18
N LYS A 28 5.01 11.95 -12.05
CA LYS A 28 5.18 13.41 -11.93
C LYS A 28 4.51 13.97 -10.68
N ASN A 29 3.41 13.34 -10.23
CA ASN A 29 2.68 13.75 -9.04
C ASN A 29 3.32 13.25 -7.74
N MET A 30 4.36 12.42 -7.81
CA MET A 30 5.16 12.02 -6.66
C MET A 30 6.11 13.15 -6.24
N SER A 31 6.39 13.25 -4.95
CA SER A 31 7.45 14.15 -4.46
C SER A 31 8.81 13.75 -5.02
N GLN A 32 9.74 14.70 -5.09
CA GLN A 32 11.11 14.42 -5.53
C GLN A 32 11.78 13.33 -4.69
N GLN A 33 11.51 13.32 -3.39
CA GLN A 33 12.00 12.30 -2.47
C GLN A 33 11.47 10.90 -2.79
N GLU A 34 10.17 10.76 -3.06
CA GLU A 34 9.57 9.50 -3.47
C GLU A 34 10.14 9.01 -4.81
N GLN A 35 10.28 9.91 -5.79
CA GLN A 35 10.88 9.59 -7.09
C GLN A 35 12.32 9.11 -6.93
N LYS A 36 13.14 9.82 -6.15
CA LYS A 36 14.53 9.46 -5.87
C LYS A 36 14.60 8.11 -5.16
N THR A 37 13.81 7.91 -4.12
CA THR A 37 13.74 6.66 -3.36
C THR A 37 13.37 5.49 -4.27
N ARG A 38 12.27 5.60 -5.01
CA ARG A 38 11.83 4.56 -5.95
C ARG A 38 12.90 4.18 -6.96
N ASN A 39 13.60 5.16 -7.49
CA ASN A 39 14.61 4.94 -8.54
C ASN A 39 15.88 4.27 -8.02
N LEU A 40 16.21 4.46 -6.76
CA LEU A 40 17.46 4.03 -6.14
C LEU A 40 17.31 2.83 -5.22
N CYS A 41 16.09 2.53 -4.74
CA CYS A 41 15.87 1.39 -3.87
C CYS A 41 16.10 0.06 -4.62
N PRO A 42 16.78 -0.90 -4.02
CA PRO A 42 16.94 -2.23 -4.60
C PRO A 42 15.61 -2.99 -4.60
N ASN A 43 15.40 -3.80 -5.63
CA ASN A 43 14.26 -4.69 -5.72
C ASN A 43 14.50 -5.94 -4.87
N PHE A 44 13.46 -6.47 -4.25
CA PHE A 44 13.51 -7.73 -3.50
C PHE A 44 13.01 -8.91 -4.34
N THR A 45 12.08 -8.65 -5.25
CA THR A 45 11.46 -9.66 -6.13
C THR A 45 11.40 -9.16 -7.57
N GLN A 46 11.07 -10.04 -8.50
CA GLN A 46 11.02 -9.67 -9.91
C GLN A 46 9.91 -8.66 -10.24
N LYS A 47 8.73 -8.81 -9.63
CA LYS A 47 7.53 -8.00 -9.96
C LYS A 47 7.26 -6.89 -8.95
N GLY A 48 7.67 -7.07 -7.69
CA GLY A 48 7.47 -6.13 -6.60
C GLY A 48 6.14 -6.24 -5.87
N TYR A 49 5.23 -7.10 -6.28
CA TYR A 49 3.98 -7.41 -5.58
C TYR A 49 3.44 -8.79 -5.94
N ILE A 50 2.57 -9.31 -5.07
CA ILE A 50 1.83 -10.56 -5.27
C ILE A 50 0.46 -10.46 -4.60
N ALA A 51 -0.57 -10.91 -5.32
CA ALA A 51 -1.94 -11.02 -4.83
C ALA A 51 -2.21 -12.47 -4.38
N LYS A 52 -2.80 -12.62 -3.18
CA LYS A 52 -3.00 -13.91 -2.52
C LYS A 52 -4.35 -13.96 -1.77
N LYS A 53 -4.65 -15.12 -1.21
CA LYS A 53 -5.70 -15.28 -0.19
C LYS A 53 -5.09 -15.18 1.20
N LEU A 54 -5.76 -14.46 2.09
CA LEU A 54 -5.48 -14.48 3.52
C LEU A 54 -5.90 -15.84 4.11
N SER A 55 -5.26 -16.25 5.18
CA SER A 55 -5.71 -17.43 5.95
C SER A 55 -7.19 -17.31 6.28
N PRO A 56 -8.03 -18.35 5.98
CA PRO A 56 -9.46 -18.30 6.26
C PRO A 56 -9.80 -18.02 7.73
N HIS A 57 -9.00 -18.56 8.64
CA HIS A 57 -9.14 -18.32 10.07
C HIS A 57 -8.96 -16.84 10.43
N LEU A 58 -7.87 -16.22 9.97
CA LEU A 58 -7.59 -14.81 10.22
C LEU A 58 -8.60 -13.89 9.54
N LYS A 59 -9.02 -14.24 8.32
CA LYS A 59 -10.08 -13.52 7.60
C LYS A 59 -11.39 -13.51 8.37
N THR A 60 -11.80 -14.66 8.92
CA THR A 60 -13.03 -14.79 9.70
C THR A 60 -12.95 -13.96 10.98
N ARG A 61 -11.85 -14.05 11.72
CA ARG A 61 -11.66 -13.25 12.94
C ARG A 61 -11.70 -11.75 12.65
N LEU A 62 -11.04 -11.31 11.57
CA LEU A 62 -10.99 -9.91 11.17
C LEU A 62 -12.37 -9.36 10.78
N LYS A 63 -13.15 -10.13 10.00
CA LYS A 63 -14.53 -9.80 9.67
C LYS A 63 -15.43 -9.75 10.91
N ASN A 64 -15.30 -10.70 11.81
CA ASN A 64 -16.08 -10.74 13.05
C ASN A 64 -15.76 -9.54 13.95
N LEU A 65 -14.49 -9.19 14.10
CA LEU A 65 -14.08 -8.00 14.84
C LEU A 65 -14.73 -6.75 14.25
N TRP A 66 -14.61 -6.57 12.91
CA TRP A 66 -15.22 -5.43 12.22
C TRP A 66 -16.72 -5.36 12.46
N GLU A 67 -17.47 -6.45 12.23
CA GLU A 67 -18.92 -6.45 12.39
C GLU A 67 -19.37 -6.13 13.83
N LYS A 68 -18.64 -6.64 14.80
CA LYS A 68 -18.95 -6.40 16.23
C LYS A 68 -18.60 -4.99 16.69
N LYS A 69 -17.55 -4.37 16.15
CA LYS A 69 -16.95 -3.16 16.70
C LYS A 69 -16.99 -1.93 15.78
N LYS A 70 -17.47 -2.07 14.54
CA LYS A 70 -17.50 -0.96 13.56
C LYS A 70 -18.22 0.31 14.03
N HIS A 71 -19.14 0.18 15.02
CA HIS A 71 -19.81 1.32 15.64
C HIS A 71 -18.88 2.16 16.53
N LEU A 72 -17.72 1.63 16.94
CA LEU A 72 -16.70 2.29 17.75
C LEU A 72 -15.61 2.97 16.91
N LYS A 73 -15.69 2.86 15.59
CA LYS A 73 -14.73 3.54 14.69
C LYS A 73 -14.81 5.05 14.86
N LYS A 74 -13.67 5.71 14.70
CA LYS A 74 -13.54 7.18 14.79
C LYS A 74 -13.09 7.75 13.45
N PRO A 75 -13.42 9.00 13.13
CA PRO A 75 -12.84 9.69 11.98
C PRO A 75 -11.32 9.62 12.04
N GLU A 76 -10.69 9.28 10.91
CA GLU A 76 -9.24 9.21 10.78
C GLU A 76 -8.71 10.45 10.06
N LYS A 77 -7.79 11.16 10.69
CA LYS A 77 -7.06 12.25 10.05
C LYS A 77 -5.80 11.68 9.42
N VAL A 78 -5.75 11.70 8.11
CA VAL A 78 -4.56 11.32 7.34
C VAL A 78 -4.04 12.57 6.63
N PRO A 79 -2.72 12.70 6.42
CA PRO A 79 -2.19 13.80 5.63
C PRO A 79 -2.92 13.90 4.29
N HIS A 80 -3.42 15.08 3.97
CA HIS A 80 -4.23 15.36 2.76
C HIS A 80 -3.52 14.97 1.45
N GLU A 81 -2.19 14.89 1.53
CA GLU A 81 -1.33 14.54 0.41
C GLU A 81 -1.41 13.06 0.00
N VAL A 82 -1.88 12.18 0.89
CA VAL A 82 -1.93 10.73 0.65
C VAL A 82 -3.34 10.28 0.28
N ILE A 83 -4.34 10.75 1.01
CA ILE A 83 -5.75 10.38 0.79
C ILE A 83 -6.54 11.63 0.51
N TRP A 84 -7.14 11.69 -0.68
CA TRP A 84 -7.89 12.83 -1.14
C TRP A 84 -9.38 12.54 -1.07
N GLY A 85 -10.12 13.53 -0.62
CA GLY A 85 -11.54 13.68 -0.87
C GLY A 85 -11.78 14.90 -1.73
N THR A 86 -13.00 15.14 -2.16
CA THR A 86 -13.38 16.37 -2.83
C THR A 86 -13.04 17.58 -1.94
N GLU A 87 -12.70 18.70 -2.54
CA GLU A 87 -12.14 19.91 -1.89
C GLU A 87 -12.88 20.43 -0.65
N ASN A 88 -14.10 19.97 -0.40
CA ASN A 88 -14.95 20.38 0.71
C ASN A 88 -15.20 19.28 1.76
N SER A 89 -14.64 18.11 1.65
CA SER A 89 -14.90 17.02 2.60
C SER A 89 -13.76 16.82 3.57
N SER A 90 -13.68 17.71 4.53
CA SER A 90 -12.95 17.49 5.76
C SER A 90 -13.36 16.16 6.42
N ASN A 91 -12.41 15.33 6.77
CA ASN A 91 -12.46 14.31 7.83
C ASN A 91 -13.57 13.22 7.80
N GLU A 92 -14.53 13.23 6.87
CA GLU A 92 -15.67 12.29 6.88
C GLU A 92 -15.54 11.11 5.93
N LEU A 93 -14.44 11.05 5.17
CA LEU A 93 -14.24 9.99 4.17
C LEU A 93 -13.49 8.79 4.72
N LEU A 94 -12.85 8.93 5.86
CA LEU A 94 -12.04 7.89 6.49
C LEU A 94 -12.41 7.70 7.94
N TYR A 95 -12.53 6.43 8.32
CA TYR A 95 -12.71 6.03 9.70
C TYR A 95 -11.72 4.92 10.06
N ASN A 96 -11.31 4.90 11.30
CA ASN A 96 -10.40 3.90 11.84
C ASN A 96 -11.02 3.23 13.08
N LEU A 97 -11.01 1.91 13.08
CA LEU A 97 -11.21 1.08 14.25
C LEU A 97 -9.84 0.56 14.69
N ASP A 98 -9.30 1.08 15.78
CA ASP A 98 -7.97 0.68 16.27
C ASP A 98 -7.95 -0.79 16.71
N ILE A 99 -7.35 -1.64 15.89
CA ILE A 99 -7.24 -3.08 16.18
C ILE A 99 -6.39 -3.34 17.43
N ALA A 100 -5.42 -2.50 17.75
CA ALA A 100 -4.59 -2.66 18.93
C ALA A 100 -5.41 -2.54 20.22
N THR A 101 -6.38 -1.63 20.23
CA THR A 101 -7.30 -1.43 21.37
C THR A 101 -8.37 -2.52 21.43
N HIS A 102 -8.89 -2.98 20.29
CA HIS A 102 -10.09 -3.81 20.27
C HIS A 102 -9.82 -5.32 20.18
N ASP A 103 -8.68 -5.74 19.63
CA ASP A 103 -8.22 -7.13 19.61
C ASP A 103 -6.69 -7.18 19.41
N PRO A 104 -5.90 -6.94 20.46
CA PRO A 104 -4.44 -6.98 20.37
C PRO A 104 -3.89 -8.37 20.02
N SER A 105 -4.62 -9.43 20.36
CA SER A 105 -4.24 -10.81 19.99
C SER A 105 -4.36 -11.01 18.48
N LEU A 106 -5.48 -10.62 17.87
CA LEU A 106 -5.66 -10.69 16.41
C LEU A 106 -4.62 -9.84 15.68
N LYS A 107 -4.34 -8.63 16.20
CA LYS A 107 -3.29 -7.77 15.65
C LYS A 107 -1.95 -8.51 15.58
N LYS A 108 -1.53 -9.10 16.69
CA LYS A 108 -0.27 -9.86 16.79
C LYS A 108 -0.24 -11.07 15.85
N ASP A 109 -1.35 -11.80 15.75
CA ASP A 109 -1.47 -12.96 14.87
C ASP A 109 -1.36 -12.55 13.39
N LEU A 110 -2.00 -11.44 13.00
CA LEU A 110 -1.91 -10.88 11.66
C LEU A 110 -0.48 -10.43 11.33
N GLU A 111 0.17 -9.71 12.23
CA GLU A 111 1.54 -9.24 12.06
C GLU A 111 2.52 -10.40 11.90
N ASN A 112 2.41 -11.44 12.72
CA ASN A 112 3.24 -12.63 12.61
C ASN A 112 2.99 -13.39 11.30
N TYR A 113 1.73 -13.54 10.92
CA TYR A 113 1.36 -14.19 9.66
C TYR A 113 1.94 -13.43 8.47
N ILE A 114 1.75 -12.12 8.41
CA ILE A 114 2.24 -11.27 7.30
C ILE A 114 3.78 -11.25 7.27
N LYS A 115 4.43 -11.15 8.43
CA LYS A 115 5.90 -11.27 8.52
C LYS A 115 6.40 -12.54 7.85
N ASN A 116 5.78 -13.69 8.15
CA ASN A 116 6.14 -14.97 7.55
C ASN A 116 5.87 -15.00 6.05
N GLN A 117 4.72 -14.47 5.59
CA GLN A 117 4.39 -14.41 4.16
C GLN A 117 5.38 -13.51 3.38
N LEU A 118 5.75 -12.36 3.93
CA LEU A 118 6.73 -11.45 3.35
C LEU A 118 8.12 -12.10 3.31
N SER A 119 8.54 -12.76 4.39
CA SER A 119 9.83 -13.45 4.45
C SER A 119 9.93 -14.58 3.43
N GLN A 120 8.90 -15.39 3.29
CA GLN A 120 8.84 -16.46 2.29
C GLN A 120 8.87 -15.91 0.85
N TRP A 121 8.15 -14.82 0.60
CA TRP A 121 8.05 -14.24 -0.74
C TRP A 121 9.33 -13.51 -1.18
N THR A 122 9.98 -12.78 -0.27
CA THR A 122 11.15 -11.94 -0.58
C THR A 122 12.49 -12.59 -0.26
N GLY A 123 12.50 -13.70 0.48
CA GLY A 123 13.72 -14.31 1.04
C GLY A 123 14.35 -13.51 2.18
N LYS A 124 13.75 -12.39 2.61
CA LYS A 124 14.28 -11.56 3.69
C LYS A 124 13.89 -12.09 5.05
N GLN A 125 14.87 -12.18 5.95
CA GLN A 125 14.67 -12.66 7.31
C GLN A 125 14.68 -11.52 8.32
N ASN A 126 14.19 -11.79 9.54
CA ASN A 126 14.21 -10.85 10.65
C ASN A 126 13.54 -9.50 10.37
N LEU A 127 12.47 -9.50 9.56
CA LEU A 127 11.71 -8.30 9.27
C LEU A 127 11.25 -7.62 10.57
N ILE A 128 11.34 -6.29 10.60
CA ILE A 128 11.00 -5.46 11.76
C ILE A 128 9.62 -4.86 11.49
N HIS A 129 8.62 -5.22 12.32
CA HIS A 129 7.30 -4.58 12.25
C HIS A 129 7.43 -3.09 12.62
N THR A 130 6.86 -2.23 11.79
CA THR A 130 6.97 -0.77 11.95
C THR A 130 5.63 -0.08 12.18
N ALA A 131 4.56 -0.57 11.52
CA ALA A 131 3.23 0.00 11.68
C ALA A 131 2.12 -0.98 11.29
N THR A 132 0.98 -0.87 11.96
CA THR A 132 -0.30 -1.45 11.56
C THR A 132 -1.36 -0.35 11.60
N PHE A 133 -1.99 -0.08 10.44
CA PHE A 133 -3.04 0.92 10.31
C PHE A 133 -4.38 0.25 10.07
N GLY A 134 -5.35 0.63 10.84
CA GLY A 134 -6.73 0.16 10.68
C GLY A 134 -7.18 -0.73 11.82
N ILE A 135 -8.34 -1.19 11.66
CA ILE A 135 -9.16 -1.42 10.44
C ILE A 135 -9.66 -0.07 9.90
N ARG A 136 -9.32 0.27 8.67
CA ARG A 136 -9.67 1.54 8.02
C ARG A 136 -10.86 1.35 7.09
N GLU A 137 -11.86 2.21 7.20
CA GLU A 137 -12.99 2.30 6.29
C GLU A 137 -12.89 3.53 5.41
N TYR A 138 -13.02 3.34 4.12
CA TYR A 138 -13.19 4.38 3.11
C TYR A 138 -14.66 4.56 2.79
N LYS A 139 -15.09 5.83 2.69
CA LYS A 139 -16.44 6.24 2.32
C LYS A 139 -16.49 6.73 0.88
N ARG A 140 -17.71 6.86 0.36
CA ARG A 140 -17.97 7.39 -0.99
C ARG A 140 -17.19 8.68 -1.24
N GLY A 141 -16.52 8.75 -2.38
CA GLY A 141 -15.69 9.88 -2.80
C GLY A 141 -14.23 9.81 -2.35
N ALA A 142 -13.86 8.89 -1.45
CA ALA A 142 -12.47 8.71 -1.05
C ALA A 142 -11.60 8.28 -2.23
N THR A 143 -10.40 8.86 -2.33
CA THR A 143 -9.33 8.44 -3.24
C THR A 143 -8.06 8.20 -2.43
N LEU A 144 -7.19 7.37 -2.97
CA LEU A 144 -5.83 7.19 -2.46
C LEU A 144 -4.87 7.61 -3.56
N LYS A 145 -4.13 8.70 -3.34
CA LYS A 145 -3.13 9.18 -4.30
C LYS A 145 -2.16 8.06 -4.65
N VAL A 146 -1.73 8.01 -5.90
CA VAL A 146 -0.65 7.11 -6.32
C VAL A 146 0.66 7.61 -5.71
N HIS A 147 1.32 6.76 -4.94
CA HIS A 147 2.54 7.08 -4.18
C HIS A 147 3.40 5.84 -4.01
N CYS A 148 4.61 6.03 -3.54
CA CYS A 148 5.40 5.01 -2.83
C CYS A 148 5.39 5.32 -1.35
N ASP A 149 5.52 4.30 -0.53
CA ASP A 149 5.54 4.47 0.92
C ASP A 149 6.88 5.07 1.41
N ARG A 150 6.88 5.47 2.67
CA ARG A 150 8.07 6.04 3.33
C ARG A 150 9.21 5.03 3.37
N TYR A 151 10.38 5.45 2.89
CA TYR A 151 11.55 4.58 2.78
C TYR A 151 12.10 4.13 4.14
N ASP A 152 11.94 4.93 5.19
CA ASP A 152 12.51 4.68 6.50
C ASP A 152 11.76 3.61 7.32
N THR A 153 10.48 3.41 7.04
CA THR A 153 9.60 2.56 7.85
C THR A 153 8.76 1.56 7.06
N HIS A 154 8.38 1.88 5.83
CA HIS A 154 7.41 1.11 5.06
C HIS A 154 8.10 0.49 3.82
N VAL A 155 8.88 -0.56 4.04
CA VAL A 155 9.72 -1.17 2.98
C VAL A 155 8.98 -2.31 2.28
N LEU A 156 8.44 -3.21 3.09
CA LEU A 156 7.64 -4.35 2.68
C LEU A 156 6.30 -4.28 3.39
N SER A 157 5.21 -4.33 2.66
CA SER A 157 3.89 -4.07 3.22
C SER A 157 2.85 -5.08 2.77
N ALA A 158 1.75 -5.12 3.50
CA ALA A 158 0.57 -5.89 3.16
C ALA A 158 -0.69 -5.04 3.23
N ILE A 159 -1.58 -5.24 2.25
CA ILE A 159 -2.96 -4.76 2.28
C ILE A 159 -3.85 -5.98 2.47
N LEU A 160 -4.64 -5.99 3.54
CA LEU A 160 -5.64 -7.02 3.81
C LEU A 160 -7.03 -6.44 3.62
N HIS A 161 -7.82 -7.06 2.74
CA HIS A 161 -9.19 -6.66 2.51
C HIS A 161 -10.13 -7.35 3.52
N VAL A 162 -10.94 -6.55 4.18
CA VAL A 162 -11.89 -7.03 5.19
C VAL A 162 -13.27 -7.21 4.59
N LYS A 163 -13.82 -6.15 4.01
CA LYS A 163 -15.18 -6.10 3.48
C LYS A 163 -15.38 -4.89 2.58
N HIS A 164 -16.33 -4.98 1.67
CA HIS A 164 -16.83 -3.81 0.95
C HIS A 164 -18.36 -3.89 0.72
N LYS A 165 -18.95 -2.72 0.50
CA LYS A 165 -20.25 -2.53 -0.10
C LYS A 165 -20.08 -1.43 -1.15
N GLN A 166 -19.84 -1.85 -2.39
CA GLN A 166 -19.50 -0.99 -3.53
C GLN A 166 -20.51 -1.14 -4.65
N GLU A 167 -20.72 -0.07 -5.40
CA GLU A 167 -21.55 -0.02 -6.61
C GLU A 167 -20.72 -0.35 -7.85
N LYS A 168 -19.49 0.15 -7.87
CA LYS A 168 -18.51 -0.16 -8.91
C LYS A 168 -17.22 -0.72 -8.30
N PRO A 169 -16.51 -1.57 -9.03
CA PRO A 169 -15.20 -2.05 -8.60
C PRO A 169 -14.23 -0.90 -8.30
N TRP A 170 -13.54 -0.97 -7.16
CA TRP A 170 -12.55 0.01 -6.76
C TRP A 170 -11.15 -0.63 -6.61
N PRO A 171 -10.46 -0.84 -7.76
CA PRO A 171 -9.22 -1.58 -7.77
C PRO A 171 -8.07 -0.82 -7.11
N LEU A 172 -7.12 -1.58 -6.56
CA LEU A 172 -5.80 -1.08 -6.25
C LEU A 172 -4.97 -1.05 -7.54
N ALA A 173 -4.61 0.13 -8.00
CA ALA A 173 -3.65 0.29 -9.09
C ALA A 173 -2.23 0.12 -8.54
N VAL A 174 -1.45 -0.75 -9.16
CA VAL A 174 -0.03 -0.99 -8.83
C VAL A 174 0.80 -0.95 -10.11
N TRP A 175 2.05 -0.50 -10.00
CA TRP A 175 3.01 -0.53 -11.10
C TRP A 175 4.20 -1.40 -10.69
N ASP A 176 4.49 -2.43 -11.48
CA ASP A 176 5.64 -3.30 -11.24
C ASP A 176 6.97 -2.55 -11.38
N HIS A 177 8.09 -3.22 -11.11
CA HIS A 177 9.43 -2.64 -11.24
C HIS A 177 9.76 -2.20 -12.67
N GLN A 178 9.06 -2.73 -13.67
CA GLN A 178 9.21 -2.36 -15.07
C GLN A 178 8.26 -1.21 -15.48
N GLY A 179 7.36 -0.78 -14.57
CA GLY A 179 6.38 0.26 -14.80
C GLY A 179 5.09 -0.21 -15.49
N ASN A 180 4.86 -1.52 -15.59
CA ASN A 180 3.60 -2.04 -16.10
C ASN A 180 2.52 -1.89 -15.02
N LYS A 181 1.39 -1.29 -15.40
CA LYS A 181 0.25 -1.09 -14.51
C LYS A 181 -0.64 -2.33 -14.46
N GLU A 182 -1.02 -2.72 -13.26
CA GLU A 182 -2.09 -3.68 -13.01
C GLU A 182 -3.13 -3.11 -12.05
N ASN A 183 -4.40 -3.47 -12.26
CA ASN A 183 -5.51 -3.14 -11.37
C ASN A 183 -5.94 -4.40 -10.61
N ILE A 184 -5.64 -4.45 -9.32
CA ILE A 184 -5.96 -5.59 -8.46
C ILE A 184 -7.30 -5.33 -7.79
N LEU A 185 -8.28 -6.20 -8.07
CA LEU A 185 -9.55 -6.21 -7.35
C LEU A 185 -9.40 -7.04 -6.09
N LEU A 186 -9.61 -6.40 -4.94
CA LEU A 186 -9.65 -7.08 -3.65
C LEU A 186 -11.10 -7.44 -3.31
N ASP A 187 -11.34 -8.73 -3.18
CA ASP A 187 -12.65 -9.31 -2.92
C ASP A 187 -12.56 -10.56 -2.02
N ASN A 188 -13.49 -11.49 -2.16
CA ASN A 188 -13.44 -12.75 -1.43
C ASN A 188 -12.43 -13.77 -1.99
N ASN A 189 -11.96 -13.58 -3.23
CA ASN A 189 -11.01 -14.47 -3.89
C ASN A 189 -9.57 -14.00 -3.73
N ILE A 190 -9.36 -12.69 -3.76
CA ILE A 190 -8.06 -12.03 -3.55
C ILE A 190 -8.26 -10.99 -2.46
N ASP A 191 -7.78 -11.27 -1.25
CA ASP A 191 -7.99 -10.44 -0.07
C ASP A 191 -6.68 -10.05 0.65
N LEU A 192 -5.55 -10.39 0.04
CA LEU A 192 -4.21 -10.04 0.50
C LEU A 192 -3.34 -9.61 -0.68
N VAL A 193 -2.71 -8.46 -0.57
CA VAL A 193 -1.61 -8.04 -1.46
C VAL A 193 -0.37 -7.82 -0.61
N LEU A 194 0.72 -8.50 -0.96
CA LEU A 194 2.06 -8.23 -0.45
C LEU A 194 2.79 -7.39 -1.49
N TYR A 195 3.52 -6.35 -1.07
CA TYR A 195 4.20 -5.47 -2.01
C TYR A 195 5.43 -4.79 -1.41
N GLU A 196 6.36 -4.47 -2.29
CA GLU A 196 7.58 -3.70 -1.99
C GLU A 196 7.23 -2.22 -1.97
N SER A 197 6.53 -1.79 -0.92
CA SER A 197 5.81 -0.52 -0.87
C SER A 197 6.70 0.72 -1.04
N VAL A 198 7.98 0.61 -0.71
CA VAL A 198 8.97 1.68 -0.94
C VAL A 198 9.30 1.88 -2.41
N GLY A 199 9.22 0.84 -3.24
CA GLY A 199 9.64 0.87 -4.65
C GLY A 199 8.49 0.73 -5.65
N ILE A 200 7.33 0.26 -5.21
CA ILE A 200 6.16 0.03 -6.05
C ILE A 200 5.17 1.18 -5.91
N MET A 201 4.95 1.92 -7.01
CA MET A 201 3.86 2.90 -7.05
C MET A 201 2.53 2.19 -6.90
N HIS A 202 1.70 2.69 -6.01
CA HIS A 202 0.39 2.12 -5.75
C HIS A 202 -0.61 3.17 -5.30
N GLY A 203 -1.90 2.90 -5.49
CA GLY A 203 -2.97 3.83 -5.09
C GLY A 203 -4.33 3.45 -5.63
N ARG A 204 -5.31 4.32 -5.36
CA ARG A 204 -6.69 4.24 -5.84
C ARG A 204 -7.10 5.60 -6.36
N PRO A 205 -6.66 5.98 -7.56
CA PRO A 205 -6.76 7.35 -8.07
C PRO A 205 -8.19 7.78 -8.44
N TYR A 206 -9.13 6.85 -8.49
CA TYR A 206 -10.53 7.14 -8.79
C TYR A 206 -11.37 7.18 -7.52
N PRO A 207 -12.37 8.07 -7.42
CA PRO A 207 -13.25 8.13 -6.27
C PRO A 207 -13.98 6.81 -6.02
N PHE A 208 -14.05 6.41 -4.76
CA PHE A 208 -14.81 5.23 -4.36
C PHE A 208 -16.31 5.47 -4.57
N GLU A 209 -16.97 4.57 -5.30
CA GLU A 209 -18.41 4.55 -5.49
C GLU A 209 -19.01 3.38 -4.68
N GLY A 210 -19.56 3.70 -3.53
CA GLY A 210 -20.15 2.72 -2.61
C GLY A 210 -20.31 3.28 -1.20
N ASP A 211 -20.79 2.44 -0.30
CA ASP A 211 -21.06 2.86 1.07
C ASP A 211 -19.84 2.66 1.99
N SER A 212 -19.06 1.61 1.73
CA SER A 212 -17.98 1.18 2.64
C SER A 212 -16.96 0.31 1.92
N TYR A 213 -15.67 0.62 2.10
CA TYR A 213 -14.55 -0.21 1.68
C TYR A 213 -13.54 -0.32 2.82
N VAL A 214 -13.28 -1.53 3.30
CA VAL A 214 -12.60 -1.76 4.58
C VAL A 214 -11.33 -2.57 4.38
N ASN A 215 -10.20 -2.00 4.80
CA ASN A 215 -8.89 -2.63 4.74
C ASN A 215 -8.11 -2.49 6.05
N ILE A 216 -7.05 -3.28 6.18
CA ILE A 216 -5.98 -3.09 7.16
C ILE A 216 -4.64 -3.10 6.43
N PHE A 217 -3.68 -2.30 6.93
CA PHE A 217 -2.35 -2.13 6.35
C PHE A 217 -1.30 -2.51 7.40
N ILE A 218 -0.33 -3.34 7.01
CA ILE A 218 0.74 -3.79 7.91
C ILE A 218 2.07 -3.58 7.21
N HIS A 219 3.00 -2.89 7.89
CA HIS A 219 4.27 -2.46 7.33
C HIS A 219 5.45 -3.02 8.10
N PHE A 220 6.49 -3.34 7.33
CA PHE A 220 7.75 -3.85 7.86
C PHE A 220 8.93 -3.12 7.22
N SER A 221 10.01 -3.03 8.00
CA SER A 221 11.33 -2.67 7.51
C SER A 221 12.24 -3.89 7.47
N VAL A 222 13.33 -3.78 6.72
CA VAL A 222 14.40 -4.77 6.63
C VAL A 222 15.55 -4.31 7.52
N PRO A 223 16.20 -5.18 8.30
CA PRO A 223 17.36 -4.79 9.11
C PRO A 223 18.44 -4.07 8.29
N GLY A 224 18.95 -2.96 8.81
CA GLY A 224 19.98 -2.14 8.15
C GLY A 224 19.50 -1.37 6.91
N TRP A 225 18.20 -1.39 6.64
CA TRP A 225 17.63 -0.76 5.45
C TRP A 225 17.73 0.76 5.49
N LYS A 226 17.36 1.39 6.62
CA LYS A 226 17.35 2.84 6.75
C LYS A 226 18.75 3.42 6.52
N GLU A 227 19.75 2.86 7.17
CA GLU A 227 21.14 3.27 7.07
C GLU A 227 21.63 3.15 5.62
N LYS A 228 21.34 2.04 4.97
CA LYS A 228 21.67 1.80 3.57
C LYS A 228 21.02 2.83 2.64
N MET A 229 19.73 3.13 2.85
CA MET A 229 19.02 4.10 2.02
C MET A 229 19.49 5.53 2.27
N ASP A 230 19.77 5.89 3.52
CA ASP A 230 20.35 7.21 3.85
C ASP A 230 21.68 7.43 3.11
N GLU A 231 22.56 6.42 3.06
CA GLU A 231 23.81 6.49 2.29
C GLU A 231 23.55 6.64 0.76
N ILE A 232 22.57 5.95 0.22
CA ILE A 232 22.21 6.02 -1.20
C ILE A 232 21.60 7.37 -1.57
N LEU A 233 20.75 7.90 -0.69
CA LEU A 233 20.01 9.14 -0.95
C LEU A 233 20.86 10.41 -0.72
N GLN A 234 21.95 10.32 0.03
CA GLN A 234 22.91 11.42 0.22
C GLN A 234 23.85 11.64 -0.97
N LYS A 235 24.02 10.64 -1.83
CA LYS A 235 24.79 10.70 -3.08
C LYS A 235 23.97 11.28 -4.23
#